data_faa6132937a1188ed926c1dc220aebab
#
_entry.id   faa6132937a1188ed926c1dc220aebab
#
_cell.length_a   1.000
_cell.length_b   1.000
_cell.length_c   1.000
_cell.angle_alpha   90.00
_cell.angle_beta   90.00
_cell.angle_gamma   90.00
#
_symmetry.space_group_name_H-M   'P 1'
#
loop_
_entity.id
_entity.type
_entity.pdbx_description
1 polymer ?
#
loop_
_entity_poly.entity_id
_entity_poly.type
_entity_poly.pdbx_seq_one_letter_code
_entity_poly.pdbx_strand_id
1 'polypeptide(L)'
;GYKVAICEQMEDPATAKGIVKRDVIRVITPGTVVENAMLEESANNYIASIFVEGNSFGICFCDVTTGELKCTSAKDSKELDNRIIEEISRYKPCEILFNDNFLDCREAGYFIKERINCLGEQIDDSEYDKKLVEQKVLQLVEVLKGDKDFASKSQKEKEKVSIYNNYYLCIYCYNIFKVIDSHIIW
;
A
#
# COMPACT_ATOMS: atom_id res chain seq x y z
N GLY A 1 4.21 7.05 -13.51
CA GLY A 1 4.62 5.65 -13.57
C GLY A 1 3.68 4.81 -14.42
N TYR A 2 4.08 3.58 -14.73
CA TYR A 2 3.27 2.64 -15.52
C TYR A 2 3.19 1.30 -14.78
N LYS A 3 2.07 0.58 -14.99
CA LYS A 3 1.98 -0.84 -14.65
C LYS A 3 2.50 -1.66 -15.82
N VAL A 4 3.37 -2.64 -15.54
CA VAL A 4 3.99 -3.51 -16.54
C VAL A 4 3.64 -4.96 -16.22
N ALA A 5 2.95 -5.65 -17.13
CA ALA A 5 2.67 -7.06 -17.02
C ALA A 5 3.77 -7.88 -17.70
N ILE A 6 4.39 -8.80 -16.97
CA ILE A 6 5.34 -9.77 -17.49
C ILE A 6 4.57 -11.04 -17.84
N CYS A 7 4.68 -11.46 -19.10
CA CYS A 7 4.03 -12.67 -19.61
C CYS A 7 5.08 -13.71 -20.01
N GLU A 8 4.88 -14.95 -19.61
CA GLU A 8 5.71 -16.07 -20.01
C GLU A 8 4.95 -17.08 -20.85
N GLN A 9 5.69 -17.90 -21.60
CA GLN A 9 5.14 -19.00 -22.38
C GLN A 9 4.88 -20.17 -21.44
N MET A 10 3.64 -20.68 -21.46
CA MET A 10 3.18 -21.76 -20.58
C MET A 10 3.31 -23.15 -21.19
N GLU A 11 3.72 -23.24 -22.46
CA GLU A 11 3.90 -24.50 -23.20
C GLU A 11 5.10 -24.44 -24.13
N ASP A 12 5.66 -25.59 -24.45
CA ASP A 12 6.79 -25.70 -25.37
C ASP A 12 6.36 -25.33 -26.80
N PRO A 13 7.01 -24.34 -27.45
CA PRO A 13 6.71 -23.94 -28.82
C PRO A 13 6.79 -25.08 -29.83
N ALA A 14 7.65 -26.09 -29.57
CA ALA A 14 7.80 -27.27 -30.45
C ALA A 14 6.58 -28.20 -30.44
N THR A 15 5.76 -28.16 -29.40
CA THR A 15 4.59 -29.03 -29.22
C THR A 15 3.27 -28.27 -29.40
N ALA A 16 3.30 -26.94 -29.45
CA ALA A 16 2.12 -26.09 -29.58
C ALA A 16 1.46 -26.24 -30.97
N LYS A 17 0.16 -26.45 -30.97
CA LYS A 17 -0.66 -26.47 -32.21
C LYS A 17 -1.19 -25.06 -32.50
N GLY A 18 -0.33 -24.14 -32.96
CA GLY A 18 -0.69 -22.77 -33.28
C GLY A 18 0.07 -21.74 -32.43
N ILE A 19 -0.61 -20.68 -31.96
CA ILE A 19 0.00 -19.66 -31.11
C ILE A 19 0.23 -20.23 -29.72
N VAL A 20 1.50 -20.18 -29.24
CA VAL A 20 1.88 -20.63 -27.90
C VAL A 20 1.09 -19.88 -26.84
N LYS A 21 0.48 -20.63 -25.91
CA LYS A 21 -0.24 -20.06 -24.78
C LYS A 21 0.74 -19.27 -23.90
N ARG A 22 0.34 -18.04 -23.54
CA ARG A 22 1.05 -17.18 -22.62
C ARG A 22 0.16 -16.78 -21.47
N ASP A 23 0.74 -16.58 -20.30
CA ASP A 23 0.03 -16.10 -19.13
C ASP A 23 0.81 -14.99 -18.44
N VAL A 24 0.10 -14.11 -17.73
CA VAL A 24 0.72 -13.05 -16.92
C VAL A 24 1.21 -13.70 -15.64
N ILE A 25 2.53 -13.69 -15.44
CA ILE A 25 3.16 -14.27 -14.26
C ILE A 25 3.45 -13.23 -13.18
N ARG A 26 3.57 -11.96 -13.57
CA ARG A 26 3.85 -10.86 -12.63
C ARG A 26 3.36 -9.53 -13.20
N VAL A 27 2.85 -8.68 -12.31
CA VAL A 27 2.60 -7.27 -12.61
C VAL A 27 3.53 -6.44 -11.75
N ILE A 28 4.29 -5.53 -12.37
CA ILE A 28 5.17 -4.59 -11.68
C ILE A 28 4.52 -3.21 -11.74
N THR A 29 4.41 -2.57 -10.58
CA THR A 29 3.94 -1.19 -10.44
C THR A 29 5.07 -0.31 -9.88
N PRO A 30 4.97 1.03 -9.95
CA PRO A 30 6.01 1.91 -9.42
C PRO A 30 6.37 1.63 -7.95
N GLY A 31 5.40 1.29 -7.13
CA GLY A 31 5.58 1.01 -5.70
C GLY A 31 6.08 -0.41 -5.39
N THR A 32 6.00 -1.33 -6.35
CA THR A 32 6.42 -2.74 -6.17
C THR A 32 7.73 -3.08 -6.89
N VAL A 33 8.44 -2.10 -7.42
CA VAL A 33 9.78 -2.28 -7.98
C VAL A 33 10.76 -2.62 -6.87
N VAL A 34 11.50 -3.71 -7.02
CA VAL A 34 12.55 -4.16 -6.07
C VAL A 34 13.94 -4.26 -6.72
N GLU A 35 14.03 -4.08 -8.02
CA GLU A 35 15.29 -4.13 -8.78
C GLU A 35 16.11 -2.85 -8.52
N ASN A 36 17.29 -2.99 -7.90
CA ASN A 36 18.18 -1.87 -7.54
C ASN A 36 18.52 -0.95 -8.73
N ALA A 37 18.59 -1.48 -9.95
CA ALA A 37 18.87 -0.70 -11.15
C ALA A 37 17.74 0.29 -11.53
N MET A 38 16.54 0.13 -10.96
CA MET A 38 15.35 0.96 -11.22
C MET A 38 15.00 1.87 -10.05
N LEU A 39 15.72 1.76 -8.93
CA LEU A 39 15.49 2.52 -7.70
C LEU A 39 16.56 3.60 -7.53
N GLU A 40 16.19 4.73 -6.94
CA GLU A 40 17.14 5.73 -6.49
C GLU A 40 17.80 5.26 -5.20
N GLU A 41 19.13 5.07 -5.19
CA GLU A 41 19.88 4.55 -4.03
C GLU A 41 19.71 5.36 -2.74
N SER A 42 19.29 6.63 -2.84
CA SER A 42 19.19 7.56 -1.71
C SER A 42 17.78 7.92 -1.28
N ALA A 43 16.75 7.32 -1.89
CA ALA A 43 15.35 7.64 -1.61
C ALA A 43 14.51 6.37 -1.38
N ASN A 44 13.57 6.45 -0.43
CA ASN A 44 12.59 5.39 -0.23
C ASN A 44 11.59 5.36 -1.39
N ASN A 45 11.16 4.15 -1.77
CA ASN A 45 10.16 3.93 -2.81
C ASN A 45 8.82 3.58 -2.18
N TYR A 46 8.09 4.59 -1.69
CA TYR A 46 6.84 4.37 -0.98
C TYR A 46 5.66 4.09 -1.91
N ILE A 47 4.92 3.03 -1.61
CA ILE A 47 3.51 2.86 -1.96
C ILE A 47 2.66 3.35 -0.79
N ALA A 48 1.60 4.10 -1.07
CA ALA A 48 0.66 4.55 -0.04
C ALA A 48 -0.71 3.92 -0.22
N SER A 49 -1.44 3.75 0.87
CA SER A 49 -2.87 3.45 0.86
C SER A 49 -3.61 4.46 1.71
N ILE A 50 -4.64 5.08 1.12
CA ILE A 50 -5.48 6.09 1.74
C ILE A 50 -6.91 5.57 1.82
N PHE A 51 -7.52 5.72 2.98
CA PHE A 51 -8.95 5.47 3.13
C PHE A 51 -9.62 6.66 3.80
N VAL A 52 -10.70 7.11 3.27
CA VAL A 52 -11.50 8.21 3.76
C VAL A 52 -12.88 7.70 4.15
N GLU A 53 -13.36 8.09 5.32
CA GLU A 53 -14.73 7.85 5.77
C GLU A 53 -15.26 9.11 6.46
N GLY A 54 -16.19 9.81 5.81
CA GLY A 54 -16.66 11.11 6.26
C GLY A 54 -15.53 12.13 6.38
N ASN A 55 -15.37 12.74 7.55
CA ASN A 55 -14.29 13.69 7.83
C ASN A 55 -13.03 13.02 8.46
N SER A 56 -12.93 11.72 8.37
CA SER A 56 -11.83 10.95 8.95
C SER A 56 -11.03 10.27 7.85
N PHE A 57 -9.72 10.14 8.07
CA PHE A 57 -8.85 9.43 7.15
C PHE A 57 -7.78 8.65 7.88
N GLY A 58 -7.19 7.73 7.17
CA GLY A 58 -5.94 7.10 7.50
C GLY A 58 -5.09 6.90 6.26
N ILE A 59 -3.79 6.98 6.44
CA ILE A 59 -2.79 6.74 5.40
C ILE A 59 -1.74 5.80 5.95
N CYS A 60 -1.35 4.84 5.12
CA CYS A 60 -0.23 3.96 5.36
C CYS A 60 0.76 4.10 4.19
N PHE A 61 2.03 4.22 4.50
CA PHE A 61 3.14 4.24 3.54
C PHE A 61 3.99 3.01 3.78
N CYS A 62 4.32 2.28 2.74
CA CYS A 62 5.19 1.11 2.79
C CYS A 62 6.28 1.21 1.74
N ASP A 63 7.52 1.00 2.15
CA ASP A 63 8.63 0.74 1.24
C ASP A 63 8.89 -0.76 1.22
N VAL A 64 8.57 -1.40 0.10
CA VAL A 64 8.69 -2.87 -0.07
C VAL A 64 10.13 -3.33 -0.01
N THR A 65 11.09 -2.46 -0.40
CA THR A 65 12.51 -2.80 -0.46
C THR A 65 13.17 -2.84 0.90
N THR A 66 12.72 -1.98 1.81
CA THR A 66 13.29 -1.85 3.17
C THR A 66 12.39 -2.48 4.24
N GLY A 67 11.12 -2.77 3.91
CA GLY A 67 10.11 -3.19 4.87
C GLY A 67 9.65 -2.07 5.81
N GLU A 68 9.99 -0.81 5.50
CA GLU A 68 9.58 0.32 6.33
C GLU A 68 8.07 0.58 6.17
N LEU A 69 7.37 0.69 7.30
CA LEU A 69 5.94 0.99 7.36
C LEU A 69 5.69 2.23 8.23
N LYS A 70 5.00 3.22 7.67
CA LYS A 70 4.58 4.44 8.37
C LYS A 70 3.09 4.61 8.24
N CYS A 71 2.41 4.90 9.32
CA CYS A 71 0.96 5.06 9.33
C CYS A 71 0.54 6.26 10.14
N THR A 72 -0.48 6.95 9.65
CA THR A 72 -1.12 8.08 10.34
C THR A 72 -2.62 8.09 10.11
N SER A 73 -3.35 8.73 11.00
CA SER A 73 -4.79 8.93 10.83
C SER A 73 -5.26 10.19 11.55
N ALA A 74 -6.38 10.74 11.10
CA ALA A 74 -7.09 11.79 11.81
C ALA A 74 -8.59 11.51 11.79
N LYS A 75 -9.27 11.85 12.91
CA LYS A 75 -10.71 11.76 13.05
C LYS A 75 -11.31 13.15 13.09
N ASP A 76 -12.51 13.29 12.52
CA ASP A 76 -13.29 14.54 12.51
C ASP A 76 -12.48 15.79 12.10
N SER A 77 -11.63 15.62 11.08
CA SER A 77 -10.79 16.70 10.57
C SER A 77 -11.64 17.72 9.80
N LYS A 78 -11.53 19.00 10.17
CA LYS A 78 -12.15 20.09 9.40
C LYS A 78 -11.37 20.46 8.14
N GLU A 79 -10.10 20.05 8.07
CA GLU A 79 -9.17 20.35 6.98
C GLU A 79 -8.63 19.04 6.40
N LEU A 80 -9.53 18.16 5.98
CA LEU A 80 -9.22 16.81 5.54
C LEU A 80 -8.19 16.80 4.42
N ASP A 81 -8.46 17.54 3.33
CA ASP A 81 -7.58 17.64 2.17
C ASP A 81 -6.17 18.13 2.55
N ASN A 82 -6.08 19.21 3.33
CA ASN A 82 -4.79 19.77 3.73
C ASN A 82 -3.96 18.76 4.52
N ARG A 83 -4.58 18.05 5.44
CA ARG A 83 -3.88 17.03 6.22
C ARG A 83 -3.39 15.86 5.37
N ILE A 84 -4.19 15.42 4.42
CA ILE A 84 -3.79 14.39 3.46
C ILE A 84 -2.61 14.88 2.61
N ILE A 85 -2.69 16.13 2.10
CA ILE A 85 -1.61 16.77 1.32
C ILE A 85 -0.32 16.87 2.12
N GLU A 86 -0.37 17.24 3.41
CA GLU A 86 0.80 17.32 4.27
C GLU A 86 1.52 15.97 4.39
N GLU A 87 0.78 14.88 4.63
CA GLU A 87 1.37 13.54 4.74
C GLU A 87 1.94 13.04 3.41
N ILE A 88 1.21 13.24 2.30
CA ILE A 88 1.69 12.86 0.97
C ILE A 88 2.93 13.66 0.59
N SER A 89 2.98 14.96 0.92
CA SER A 89 4.14 15.82 0.66
C SER A 89 5.39 15.37 1.41
N ARG A 90 5.22 14.82 2.61
CA ARG A 90 6.30 14.33 3.46
C ARG A 90 6.95 13.07 2.92
N TYR A 91 6.15 12.11 2.47
CA TYR A 91 6.64 10.80 2.05
C TYR A 91 6.79 10.65 0.54
N LYS A 92 6.11 11.47 -0.26
CA LYS A 92 6.16 11.51 -1.74
C LYS A 92 6.05 10.11 -2.36
N PRO A 93 4.94 9.41 -2.12
CA PRO A 93 4.79 8.06 -2.65
C PRO A 93 4.78 8.06 -4.18
N CYS A 94 5.31 7.00 -4.80
CA CYS A 94 5.28 6.81 -6.25
C CYS A 94 3.97 6.15 -6.73
N GLU A 95 3.22 5.56 -5.79
CA GLU A 95 1.93 4.91 -6.04
C GLU A 95 1.00 5.12 -4.85
N ILE A 96 -0.29 5.39 -5.13
CA ILE A 96 -1.32 5.60 -4.11
C ILE A 96 -2.54 4.78 -4.45
N LEU A 97 -2.97 3.96 -3.49
CA LEU A 97 -4.23 3.22 -3.50
C LEU A 97 -5.27 3.99 -2.67
N PHE A 98 -6.50 4.11 -3.13
CA PHE A 98 -7.53 4.87 -2.41
C PHE A 98 -8.93 4.28 -2.60
N ASN A 99 -9.80 4.52 -1.62
CA ASN A 99 -11.21 4.13 -1.68
C ASN A 99 -12.09 5.19 -2.35
N ASP A 100 -13.35 4.84 -2.63
CA ASP A 100 -14.30 5.69 -3.34
C ASP A 100 -14.47 7.07 -2.69
N ASN A 101 -14.55 7.15 -1.37
CA ASN A 101 -14.77 8.41 -0.66
C ASN A 101 -13.60 9.39 -0.79
N PHE A 102 -12.39 8.91 -1.13
CA PHE A 102 -11.26 9.79 -1.41
C PHE A 102 -11.49 10.69 -2.63
N LEU A 103 -12.35 10.30 -3.57
CA LEU A 103 -12.69 11.10 -4.75
C LEU A 103 -13.37 12.43 -4.40
N ASP A 104 -13.95 12.55 -3.21
CA ASP A 104 -14.52 13.79 -2.69
C ASP A 104 -13.44 14.77 -2.19
N CYS A 105 -12.22 14.28 -1.90
CA CYS A 105 -11.06 15.08 -1.52
C CYS A 105 -10.40 15.71 -2.76
N ARG A 106 -11.04 16.71 -3.34
CA ARG A 106 -10.66 17.25 -4.66
C ARG A 106 -9.30 17.93 -4.68
N GLU A 107 -8.95 18.65 -3.61
CA GLU A 107 -7.66 19.34 -3.50
C GLU A 107 -6.52 18.34 -3.35
N ALA A 108 -6.72 17.30 -2.53
CA ALA A 108 -5.75 16.22 -2.37
C ALA A 108 -5.58 15.42 -3.67
N GLY A 109 -6.66 15.08 -4.35
CA GLY A 109 -6.63 14.40 -5.63
C GLY A 109 -5.90 15.21 -6.72
N TYR A 110 -6.18 16.51 -6.81
CA TYR A 110 -5.48 17.42 -7.72
C TYR A 110 -3.98 17.50 -7.40
N PHE A 111 -3.63 17.63 -6.12
CA PHE A 111 -2.24 17.67 -5.66
C PHE A 111 -1.47 16.41 -6.05
N ILE A 112 -2.04 15.23 -5.83
CA ILE A 112 -1.44 13.94 -6.19
C ILE A 112 -1.16 13.89 -7.69
N LYS A 113 -2.16 14.24 -8.49
CA LYS A 113 -2.05 14.15 -9.94
C LYS A 113 -1.07 15.17 -10.54
N GLU A 114 -1.15 16.43 -10.13
CA GLU A 114 -0.47 17.53 -10.81
C GLU A 114 0.88 17.90 -10.17
N ARG A 115 1.08 17.55 -8.91
CA ARG A 115 2.30 17.95 -8.16
C ARG A 115 3.22 16.79 -7.85
N ILE A 116 2.67 15.63 -7.47
CA ILE A 116 3.47 14.45 -7.14
C ILE A 116 3.70 13.58 -8.37
N ASN A 117 2.78 13.61 -9.35
CA ASN A 117 2.81 12.77 -10.55
C ASN A 117 2.94 11.28 -10.21
N CYS A 118 2.21 10.85 -9.18
CA CYS A 118 2.21 9.48 -8.74
C CYS A 118 1.09 8.68 -9.41
N LEU A 119 1.24 7.37 -9.47
CA LEU A 119 0.20 6.48 -9.97
C LEU A 119 -0.90 6.36 -8.92
N GLY A 120 -2.13 6.80 -9.25
CA GLY A 120 -3.30 6.62 -8.40
C GLY A 120 -4.16 5.45 -8.87
N GLU A 121 -4.58 4.57 -7.95
CA GLU A 121 -5.47 3.47 -8.22
C GLU A 121 -6.62 3.43 -7.20
N GLN A 122 -7.82 3.42 -7.72
CA GLN A 122 -9.02 3.23 -6.92
C GLN A 122 -9.22 1.74 -6.60
N ILE A 123 -9.46 1.43 -5.34
CA ILE A 123 -9.79 0.08 -4.87
C ILE A 123 -11.26 0.07 -4.49
N ASP A 124 -11.99 -0.93 -4.99
CA ASP A 124 -13.42 -1.11 -4.71
C ASP A 124 -13.66 -1.30 -3.19
N ASP A 125 -14.61 -0.56 -2.65
CA ASP A 125 -14.97 -0.61 -1.23
C ASP A 125 -15.45 -2.01 -0.78
N SER A 126 -15.96 -2.85 -1.70
CA SER A 126 -16.31 -4.24 -1.42
C SER A 126 -15.10 -5.11 -1.04
N GLU A 127 -13.90 -4.69 -1.43
CA GLU A 127 -12.65 -5.37 -1.05
C GLU A 127 -12.22 -5.06 0.40
N TYR A 128 -12.83 -4.06 1.02
CA TYR A 128 -12.58 -3.68 2.41
C TYR A 128 -13.50 -4.44 3.39
N ASP A 129 -13.45 -5.78 3.37
CA ASP A 129 -14.16 -6.56 4.39
C ASP A 129 -13.56 -6.29 5.78
N LYS A 130 -14.28 -5.50 6.54
CA LYS A 130 -13.95 -5.06 7.89
C LYS A 130 -13.54 -6.21 8.81
N LYS A 131 -14.27 -7.32 8.76
CA LYS A 131 -14.02 -8.48 9.64
C LYS A 131 -12.77 -9.24 9.20
N LEU A 132 -12.56 -9.38 7.89
CA LEU A 132 -11.39 -10.06 7.35
C LEU A 132 -10.12 -9.28 7.66
N VAL A 133 -10.18 -7.95 7.53
CA VAL A 133 -9.07 -7.04 7.87
C VAL A 133 -8.73 -7.14 9.35
N GLU A 134 -9.72 -7.06 10.25
CA GLU A 134 -9.51 -7.20 11.69
C GLU A 134 -8.85 -8.54 12.04
N GLN A 135 -9.32 -9.63 11.45
CA GLN A 135 -8.75 -10.96 11.68
C GLN A 135 -7.29 -11.06 11.22
N LYS A 136 -6.97 -10.56 10.02
CA LYS A 136 -5.59 -10.61 9.50
C LYS A 136 -4.64 -9.72 10.29
N VAL A 137 -5.10 -8.56 10.72
CA VAL A 137 -4.30 -7.69 11.58
C VAL A 137 -4.06 -8.34 12.93
N LEU A 138 -5.06 -8.95 13.55
CA LEU A 138 -4.88 -9.69 14.80
C LEU A 138 -3.87 -10.82 14.65
N GLN A 139 -3.89 -11.57 13.53
CA GLN A 139 -2.90 -12.60 13.23
C GLN A 139 -1.47 -12.02 13.11
N LEU A 140 -1.33 -10.91 12.37
CA LEU A 140 -0.04 -10.21 12.23
C LEU A 140 0.51 -9.75 13.58
N VAL A 141 -0.38 -9.30 14.45
CA VAL A 141 -0.09 -8.90 15.81
C VAL A 141 0.43 -10.06 16.64
N GLU A 142 -0.21 -11.23 16.56
CA GLU A 142 0.22 -12.40 17.30
C GLU A 142 1.60 -12.87 16.83
N VAL A 143 1.87 -12.82 15.52
CA VAL A 143 3.19 -13.12 14.96
C VAL A 143 4.24 -12.15 15.50
N LEU A 144 3.96 -10.83 15.46
CA LEU A 144 4.89 -9.82 15.98
C LEU A 144 5.11 -9.94 17.50
N LYS A 145 4.09 -10.33 18.28
CA LYS A 145 4.26 -10.57 19.72
C LYS A 145 5.11 -11.80 20.02
N GLY A 146 5.12 -12.78 19.13
CA GLY A 146 5.98 -13.97 19.22
C GLY A 146 7.44 -13.69 18.84
N ASP A 147 7.72 -12.57 18.19
CA ASP A 147 9.07 -12.17 17.83
C ASP A 147 9.84 -11.65 19.06
N LYS A 148 11.00 -12.26 19.34
CA LYS A 148 11.86 -11.91 20.47
C LYS A 148 12.38 -10.47 20.39
N ASP A 149 12.65 -9.98 19.18
CA ASP A 149 13.10 -8.61 18.95
C ASP A 149 11.99 -7.59 19.25
N PHE A 150 10.75 -7.90 18.89
CA PHE A 150 9.60 -7.07 19.24
C PHE A 150 9.31 -7.11 20.75
N ALA A 151 9.43 -8.28 21.38
CA ALA A 151 9.22 -8.43 22.83
C ALA A 151 10.20 -7.59 23.66
N SER A 152 11.42 -7.37 23.15
CA SER A 152 12.48 -6.60 23.82
C SER A 152 12.32 -5.08 23.71
N LYS A 153 11.46 -4.57 22.80
CA LYS A 153 11.24 -3.12 22.59
C LYS A 153 10.58 -2.48 23.82
N SER A 154 10.95 -1.23 24.07
CA SER A 154 10.36 -0.43 25.14
C SER A 154 8.86 -0.19 24.91
N GLN A 155 8.11 0.08 25.99
CA GLN A 155 6.67 0.41 25.91
C GLN A 155 6.39 1.55 24.91
N LYS A 156 7.27 2.54 24.87
CA LYS A 156 7.19 3.71 23.98
C LYS A 156 7.41 3.36 22.50
N GLU A 157 8.20 2.34 22.20
CA GLU A 157 8.42 1.79 20.87
C GLU A 157 7.26 0.86 20.46
N LYS A 158 6.69 0.11 21.41
CA LYS A 158 5.47 -0.68 21.23
C LYS A 158 4.26 0.20 20.99
N GLU A 159 4.19 1.37 21.63
CA GLU A 159 3.14 2.37 21.40
C GLU A 159 3.27 3.09 20.05
N LYS A 160 4.47 3.21 19.49
CA LYS A 160 4.68 3.65 18.10
C LYS A 160 4.20 2.63 17.07
N VAL A 161 4.19 1.35 17.42
CA VAL A 161 3.53 0.26 16.70
C VAL A 161 2.06 0.13 17.14
N SER A 162 1.47 1.18 17.68
CA SER A 162 0.05 1.30 18.07
C SER A 162 -0.89 1.35 16.85
N ILE A 163 -0.60 0.53 15.86
CA ILE A 163 -1.53 0.12 14.80
C ILE A 163 -2.83 -0.43 15.43
N TYR A 164 -2.75 -0.93 16.65
CA TYR A 164 -3.78 -1.69 17.36
C TYR A 164 -5.01 -0.91 17.82
N ASN A 165 -4.87 0.37 18.04
CA ASN A 165 -5.98 1.18 18.55
C ASN A 165 -6.68 2.00 17.47
N ASN A 166 -6.25 1.87 16.21
CA ASN A 166 -6.83 2.64 15.13
C ASN A 166 -7.32 1.73 14.01
N TYR A 167 -8.60 1.42 14.07
CA TYR A 167 -9.32 0.62 13.09
C TYR A 167 -9.03 1.03 11.64
N TYR A 168 -8.93 2.31 11.37
CA TYR A 168 -8.57 2.84 10.06
C TYR A 168 -7.16 2.38 9.62
N LEU A 169 -6.18 2.37 10.50
CA LEU A 169 -4.82 1.96 10.19
C LEU A 169 -4.73 0.49 9.70
N CYS A 170 -5.55 -0.37 10.27
CA CYS A 170 -5.55 -1.80 9.97
C CYS A 170 -6.02 -2.08 8.54
N ILE A 171 -7.05 -1.36 8.08
CA ILE A 171 -7.59 -1.48 6.72
C ILE A 171 -6.52 -1.10 5.69
N TYR A 172 -5.67 -0.12 5.97
CA TYR A 172 -4.69 0.41 5.03
C TYR A 172 -3.48 -0.49 4.85
N CYS A 173 -2.97 -1.02 5.96
CA CYS A 173 -1.90 -2.00 5.92
C CYS A 173 -2.34 -3.22 5.11
N TYR A 174 -3.58 -3.66 5.28
CA TYR A 174 -4.12 -4.82 4.56
C TYR A 174 -4.11 -4.62 3.05
N ASN A 175 -4.53 -3.46 2.54
CA ASN A 175 -4.55 -3.21 1.11
C ASN A 175 -3.15 -3.14 0.50
N ILE A 176 -2.20 -2.53 1.21
CA ILE A 176 -0.79 -2.56 0.78
C ILE A 176 -0.30 -4.01 0.73
N PHE A 177 -0.56 -4.81 1.76
CA PHE A 177 -0.17 -6.22 1.77
C PHE A 177 -0.86 -7.02 0.66
N LYS A 178 -2.15 -6.77 0.39
CA LYS A 178 -2.87 -7.43 -0.70
C LYS A 178 -2.26 -7.11 -2.07
N VAL A 179 -1.88 -5.86 -2.32
CA VAL A 179 -1.21 -5.46 -3.54
C VAL A 179 0.17 -6.09 -3.63
N ILE A 180 0.94 -6.09 -2.54
CA ILE A 180 2.24 -6.76 -2.48
C ILE A 180 2.06 -8.26 -2.76
N ASP A 181 1.14 -8.94 -2.10
CA ASP A 181 0.87 -10.38 -2.31
C ASP A 181 0.39 -10.70 -3.74
N SER A 182 -0.40 -9.82 -4.35
CA SER A 182 -0.89 -10.01 -5.72
C SER A 182 0.17 -9.74 -6.79
N HIS A 183 1.23 -8.99 -6.45
CA HIS A 183 2.28 -8.58 -7.39
C HIS A 183 3.62 -9.28 -7.15
N ILE A 184 3.84 -9.83 -5.95
CA ILE A 184 5.02 -10.62 -5.60
C ILE A 184 4.57 -12.07 -5.44
N ILE A 185 4.71 -12.86 -6.49
CA ILE A 185 4.60 -14.32 -6.39
C ILE A 185 5.89 -14.79 -5.70
N TRP A 186 5.77 -15.31 -4.50
CA TRP A 186 6.86 -15.98 -3.76
C TRP A 186 7.28 -17.28 -4.45
#